data_5c705629cd7fc0698d92aec5c2c74bfe
#
_entry.id   5c705629cd7fc0698d92aec5c2c74bfe
#
_cell.length_a   1.000
_cell.length_b   1.000
_cell.length_c   1.000
_cell.angle_alpha   90.00
_cell.angle_beta   90.00
_cell.angle_gamma   90.00
#
_symmetry.space_group_name_H-M   'P 1'
#
loop_
_entity.id
_entity.type
_entity.pdbx_description
1 polymer ?
#
loop_
_entity_poly.entity_id
_entity_poly.type
_entity_poly.pdbx_seq_one_letter_code
_entity_poly.pdbx_strand_id
1 'polypeptide(L)'
;MGLGNPGPDYQDTRHNAGFWFVDRWAGILGLSFRKPWFRPFSFATAEKQGHRLVLVKPLTFMNHSGLVLPELFARFGASPADLMVVFDQMDLPPGRIRMKPHGTAAGHNGLKSIDEIVTDGQYHRVAVGIGRPAPGVGVIEHVLGTPTGEARSAVEAVFDRVVPAVNELWSGGWEPLIHAVNQRDPSS
;
A
#
# COMPACT_ATOMS: atom_id res chain seq x y z
N MET A 1 2.59 2.94 4.21
CA MET A 1 3.64 2.19 3.50
C MET A 1 3.01 1.42 2.34
N GLY A 2 3.51 1.55 1.12
CA GLY A 2 3.12 0.72 -0.02
C GLY A 2 4.03 -0.50 -0.14
N LEU A 3 3.48 -1.68 -0.42
CA LEU A 3 4.26 -2.89 -0.69
C LEU A 3 4.54 -3.04 -2.18
N GLY A 4 5.71 -3.60 -2.49
CA GLY A 4 6.19 -3.88 -3.84
C GLY A 4 7.61 -4.42 -3.84
N ASN A 5 8.06 -4.93 -4.97
CA ASN A 5 9.44 -5.34 -5.20
C ASN A 5 10.23 -4.21 -5.87
N PRO A 6 11.48 -3.96 -5.47
CA PRO A 6 12.32 -2.95 -6.10
C PRO A 6 12.87 -3.44 -7.44
N GLY A 7 13.15 -2.50 -8.33
CA GLY A 7 13.80 -2.76 -9.63
C GLY A 7 12.84 -2.64 -10.82
N PRO A 8 13.41 -2.40 -12.01
CA PRO A 8 12.64 -2.13 -13.24
C PRO A 8 11.79 -3.34 -13.69
N ASP A 9 12.23 -4.57 -13.41
CA ASP A 9 11.51 -5.79 -13.79
C ASP A 9 10.18 -5.96 -13.05
N TYR A 10 10.01 -5.29 -11.91
CA TYR A 10 8.83 -5.42 -11.05
C TYR A 10 7.91 -4.20 -11.08
N GLN A 11 8.36 -3.07 -11.62
CA GLN A 11 7.66 -1.78 -11.51
C GLN A 11 6.21 -1.84 -12.02
N ASP A 12 5.94 -2.63 -13.07
CA ASP A 12 4.63 -2.75 -13.71
C ASP A 12 3.88 -4.03 -13.33
N THR A 13 4.39 -4.79 -12.35
CA THR A 13 3.73 -6.02 -11.90
C THR A 13 2.60 -5.71 -10.91
N ARG A 14 1.56 -6.59 -10.87
CA ARG A 14 0.43 -6.49 -9.93
C ARG A 14 0.88 -6.42 -8.48
N HIS A 15 1.97 -7.09 -8.13
CA HIS A 15 2.53 -7.11 -6.78
C HIS A 15 3.06 -5.73 -6.33
N ASN A 16 3.23 -4.80 -7.26
CA ASN A 16 3.62 -3.42 -6.99
C ASN A 16 2.44 -2.45 -6.84
N ALA A 17 1.20 -2.93 -6.75
CA ALA A 17 0.02 -2.07 -6.58
C ALA A 17 0.11 -1.16 -5.34
N GLY A 18 0.79 -1.60 -4.27
CA GLY A 18 1.06 -0.77 -3.12
C GLY A 18 2.04 0.38 -3.43
N PHE A 19 3.08 0.12 -4.23
CA PHE A 19 3.99 1.19 -4.70
C PHE A 19 3.26 2.20 -5.58
N TRP A 20 2.42 1.73 -6.52
CA TRP A 20 1.66 2.63 -7.39
C TRP A 20 0.76 3.56 -6.59
N PHE A 21 0.10 3.04 -5.54
CA PHE A 21 -0.76 3.84 -4.67
C PHE A 21 0.02 4.97 -3.97
N VAL A 22 1.16 4.65 -3.34
CA VAL A 22 1.94 5.68 -2.63
C VAL A 22 2.64 6.64 -3.58
N ASP A 23 3.00 6.21 -4.80
CA ASP A 23 3.51 7.10 -5.85
C ASP A 23 2.43 8.07 -6.33
N ARG A 24 1.20 7.59 -6.54
CA ARG A 24 0.05 8.46 -6.88
C ARG A 24 -0.21 9.47 -5.77
N TRP A 25 -0.19 9.02 -4.52
CA TRP A 25 -0.38 9.90 -3.38
C TRP A 25 0.72 10.95 -3.26
N ALA A 26 1.97 10.57 -3.39
CA ALA A 26 3.10 11.51 -3.43
C ALA A 26 2.93 12.54 -4.55
N GLY A 27 2.55 12.10 -5.76
CA GLY A 27 2.31 12.98 -6.91
C GLY A 27 1.24 14.04 -6.64
N ILE A 28 0.10 13.66 -6.04
CA ILE A 28 -0.98 14.60 -5.68
C ILE A 28 -0.50 15.62 -4.63
N LEU A 29 0.39 15.22 -3.73
CA LEU A 29 0.95 16.11 -2.71
C LEU A 29 2.19 16.89 -3.19
N GLY A 30 2.63 16.70 -4.43
CA GLY A 30 3.84 17.33 -4.97
C GLY A 30 5.12 16.85 -4.29
N LEU A 31 5.13 15.63 -3.72
CA LEU A 31 6.25 15.08 -2.99
C LEU A 31 7.13 14.20 -3.87
N SER A 32 8.43 14.20 -3.58
CA SER A 32 9.40 13.29 -4.20
C SER A 32 9.97 12.33 -3.18
N PHE A 33 10.06 11.05 -3.55
CA PHE A 33 10.73 10.05 -2.74
C PHE A 33 12.23 10.28 -2.70
N ARG A 34 12.82 10.19 -1.51
CA ARG A 34 14.26 10.19 -1.29
C ARG A 34 14.69 8.87 -0.66
N LYS A 35 15.84 8.35 -1.10
CA LYS A 35 16.45 7.14 -0.55
C LYS A 35 17.62 7.56 0.36
N PRO A 36 17.56 7.31 1.67
CA PRO A 36 18.71 7.55 2.54
C PRO A 36 19.87 6.59 2.18
N TRP A 37 21.08 7.06 2.39
CA TRP A 37 22.29 6.24 2.16
C TRP A 37 22.26 4.98 3.03
N PHE A 38 22.57 3.84 2.41
CA PHE A 38 22.62 2.52 3.06
C PHE A 38 21.34 2.07 3.74
N ARG A 39 20.16 2.59 3.36
CA ARG A 39 18.88 2.17 3.90
C ARG A 39 18.03 1.45 2.84
N PRO A 40 17.38 0.32 3.23
CA PRO A 40 16.60 -0.47 2.31
C PRO A 40 15.15 0.06 2.15
N PHE A 41 14.95 1.38 2.16
CA PHE A 41 13.67 2.01 1.89
C PHE A 41 13.85 3.40 1.27
N SER A 42 12.83 3.85 0.57
CA SER A 42 12.66 5.24 0.19
C SER A 42 11.43 5.82 0.87
N PHE A 43 11.45 7.14 1.12
CA PHE A 43 10.33 7.82 1.77
C PHE A 43 10.13 9.24 1.25
N ALA A 44 8.89 9.73 1.36
CA ALA A 44 8.52 11.12 1.18
C ALA A 44 7.72 11.59 2.40
N THR A 45 7.83 12.86 2.78
CA THR A 45 7.17 13.41 3.96
C THR A 45 6.40 14.67 3.66
N ALA A 46 5.25 14.82 4.28
CA ALA A 46 4.48 16.06 4.35
C ALA A 46 4.10 16.34 5.81
N GLU A 47 3.93 17.62 6.14
CA GLU A 47 3.44 18.06 7.45
C GLU A 47 2.26 19.00 7.24
N LYS A 48 1.19 18.79 8.00
CA LYS A 48 0.01 19.64 7.99
C LYS A 48 -0.69 19.58 9.35
N GLN A 49 -1.07 20.72 9.89
CA GLN A 49 -1.80 20.83 11.17
C GLN A 49 -1.12 20.12 12.36
N GLY A 50 0.22 20.11 12.40
CA GLY A 50 0.98 19.41 13.44
C GLY A 50 1.11 17.91 13.27
N HIS A 51 0.50 17.33 12.23
CA HIS A 51 0.64 15.91 11.88
C HIS A 51 1.69 15.73 10.79
N ARG A 52 2.43 14.62 10.88
CA ARG A 52 3.40 14.20 9.86
C ARG A 52 2.90 12.97 9.13
N LEU A 53 2.81 13.07 7.81
CA LEU A 53 2.64 11.95 6.91
C LEU A 53 3.99 11.45 6.41
N VAL A 54 4.22 10.14 6.45
CA VAL A 54 5.42 9.51 5.90
C VAL A 54 4.98 8.44 4.89
N LEU A 55 5.17 8.71 3.61
CA LEU A 55 4.98 7.71 2.55
C LEU A 55 6.26 6.89 2.42
N VAL A 56 6.14 5.57 2.42
CA VAL A 56 7.30 4.66 2.43
C VAL A 56 7.14 3.59 1.36
N LYS A 57 8.24 3.32 0.64
CA LYS A 57 8.43 2.13 -0.20
C LYS A 57 9.62 1.34 0.36
N PRO A 58 9.41 0.11 0.93
CA PRO A 58 10.51 -0.81 1.21
C PRO A 58 11.26 -1.11 -0.09
N LEU A 59 12.58 -1.14 -0.03
CA LEU A 59 13.44 -1.52 -1.17
C LEU A 59 14.08 -2.89 -0.93
N THR A 60 13.42 -3.70 -0.10
CA THR A 60 13.64 -5.14 0.06
C THR A 60 12.73 -5.90 -0.87
N PHE A 61 12.99 -7.18 -1.11
CA PHE A 61 11.99 -8.05 -1.73
C PHE A 61 10.76 -8.18 -0.83
N MET A 62 9.61 -8.52 -1.44
CA MET A 62 8.29 -8.56 -0.80
C MET A 62 8.28 -9.32 0.54
N ASN A 63 8.89 -10.51 0.58
CA ASN A 63 8.96 -11.34 1.79
C ASN A 63 9.83 -10.77 2.92
N HIS A 64 10.48 -9.64 2.71
CA HIS A 64 11.31 -8.94 3.69
C HIS A 64 10.83 -7.51 3.96
N SER A 65 9.60 -7.18 3.56
CA SER A 65 9.05 -5.81 3.66
C SER A 65 8.94 -5.31 5.10
N GLY A 66 8.76 -6.19 6.08
CA GLY A 66 8.68 -5.83 7.50
C GLY A 66 10.01 -5.38 8.11
N LEU A 67 11.17 -5.80 7.56
CA LEU A 67 12.49 -5.51 8.12
C LEU A 67 12.80 -4.02 8.25
N VAL A 68 12.11 -3.16 7.51
CA VAL A 68 12.31 -1.70 7.57
C VAL A 68 11.56 -1.05 8.74
N LEU A 69 10.56 -1.72 9.33
CA LEU A 69 9.65 -1.13 10.32
C LEU A 69 10.34 -0.67 11.61
N PRO A 70 11.24 -1.44 12.24
CA PRO A 70 11.89 -0.99 13.48
C PRO A 70 12.60 0.36 13.31
N GLU A 71 13.31 0.52 12.19
CA GLU A 71 13.98 1.79 11.90
C GLU A 71 12.98 2.91 11.60
N LEU A 72 11.93 2.64 10.85
CA LEU A 72 10.91 3.63 10.53
C LEU A 72 10.20 4.12 11.80
N PHE A 73 9.82 3.21 12.69
CA PHE A 73 9.20 3.57 13.96
C PHE A 73 10.13 4.43 14.82
N ALA A 74 11.40 4.02 14.98
CA ALA A 74 12.38 4.80 15.72
C ALA A 74 12.66 6.18 15.09
N ARG A 75 12.80 6.23 13.76
CA ARG A 75 13.16 7.44 13.03
C ARG A 75 12.06 8.51 13.05
N PHE A 76 10.81 8.09 12.96
CA PHE A 76 9.67 9.02 12.82
C PHE A 76 8.85 9.13 14.11
N GLY A 77 9.21 8.41 15.18
CA GLY A 77 8.46 8.41 16.43
C GLY A 77 7.07 7.79 16.26
N ALA A 78 6.94 6.84 15.34
CA ALA A 78 5.67 6.18 15.02
C ALA A 78 5.56 4.83 15.75
N SER A 79 4.33 4.33 15.83
CA SER A 79 3.96 3.03 16.40
C SER A 79 3.21 2.18 15.37
N PRO A 80 2.95 0.89 15.63
CA PRO A 80 2.08 0.08 14.77
C PRO A 80 0.69 0.68 14.53
N ALA A 81 0.12 1.38 15.50
CA ALA A 81 -1.18 2.04 15.37
C ALA A 81 -1.18 3.18 14.32
N ASP A 82 0.00 3.75 14.02
CA ASP A 82 0.19 4.78 13.00
C ASP A 82 0.48 4.19 11.63
N LEU A 83 0.64 2.86 11.54
CA LEU A 83 1.00 2.19 10.30
C LEU A 83 -0.23 1.88 9.44
N MET A 84 -0.20 2.34 8.19
CA MET A 84 -1.09 1.89 7.13
C MET A 84 -0.28 1.19 6.04
N VAL A 85 -0.67 -0.03 5.69
CA VAL A 85 -0.04 -0.86 4.66
C VAL A 85 -0.96 -1.01 3.47
N VAL A 86 -0.48 -0.62 2.29
CA VAL A 86 -1.17 -0.78 1.01
C VAL A 86 -0.53 -1.94 0.25
N PHE A 87 -1.35 -2.90 -0.19
CA PHE A 87 -0.89 -4.14 -0.82
C PHE A 87 -1.91 -4.65 -1.85
N ASP A 88 -1.48 -5.55 -2.73
CA ASP A 88 -2.34 -6.21 -3.71
C ASP A 88 -3.16 -7.36 -3.10
N GLN A 89 -4.40 -7.51 -3.55
CA GLN A 89 -5.33 -8.55 -3.08
C GLN A 89 -6.05 -9.21 -4.24
N MET A 90 -5.85 -10.53 -4.39
CA MET A 90 -6.46 -11.32 -5.47
C MET A 90 -7.97 -11.52 -5.31
N ASP A 91 -8.48 -11.51 -4.08
CA ASP A 91 -9.91 -11.73 -3.81
C ASP A 91 -10.79 -10.52 -4.11
N LEU A 92 -10.17 -9.40 -4.46
CA LEU A 92 -10.85 -8.19 -4.94
C LEU A 92 -10.60 -8.02 -6.44
N PRO A 93 -11.62 -7.74 -7.25
CA PRO A 93 -11.41 -7.44 -8.66
C PRO A 93 -10.66 -6.11 -8.85
N PRO A 94 -9.97 -5.90 -9.99
CA PRO A 94 -9.38 -4.61 -10.35
C PRO A 94 -10.44 -3.48 -10.25
N GLY A 95 -10.02 -2.31 -9.77
CA GLY A 95 -10.94 -1.19 -9.52
C GLY A 95 -11.68 -1.26 -8.18
N ARG A 96 -11.38 -2.26 -7.35
CA ARG A 96 -11.89 -2.33 -5.97
C ARG A 96 -10.74 -2.13 -4.98
N ILE A 97 -11.05 -1.42 -3.90
CA ILE A 97 -10.15 -1.20 -2.78
C ILE A 97 -10.91 -1.42 -1.48
N ARG A 98 -10.24 -1.91 -0.47
CA ARG A 98 -10.82 -2.13 0.86
C ARG A 98 -9.82 -1.75 1.94
N MET A 99 -10.28 -1.00 2.92
CA MET A 99 -9.51 -0.69 4.12
C MET A 99 -10.11 -1.39 5.35
N LYS A 100 -9.22 -1.93 6.19
CA LYS A 100 -9.56 -2.54 7.48
C LYS A 100 -8.56 -2.11 8.55
N PRO A 101 -8.97 -1.97 9.82
CA PRO A 101 -8.07 -1.59 10.92
C PRO A 101 -7.08 -2.72 11.28
N HIS A 102 -7.44 -3.99 10.99
CA HIS A 102 -6.62 -5.19 11.24
C HIS A 102 -7.06 -6.35 10.34
N GLY A 103 -6.34 -7.47 10.39
CA GLY A 103 -6.67 -8.65 9.59
C GLY A 103 -5.55 -9.68 9.59
N THR A 104 -5.67 -10.71 8.73
CA THR A 104 -4.63 -11.72 8.50
C THR A 104 -3.84 -11.42 7.23
N ALA A 105 -2.67 -12.05 7.10
CA ALA A 105 -1.86 -11.92 5.88
C ALA A 105 -2.51 -12.54 4.63
N ALA A 106 -3.49 -13.45 4.79
CA ALA A 106 -4.21 -14.12 3.70
C ALA A 106 -3.28 -14.68 2.58
N GLY A 107 -2.12 -15.17 2.97
CA GLY A 107 -1.11 -15.70 2.03
C GLY A 107 -0.15 -14.66 1.44
N HIS A 108 -0.36 -13.37 1.62
CA HIS A 108 0.48 -12.30 1.08
C HIS A 108 1.83 -12.23 1.82
N ASN A 109 2.95 -12.50 1.12
CA ASN A 109 4.26 -12.62 1.76
C ASN A 109 4.75 -11.30 2.40
N GLY A 110 4.41 -10.15 1.83
CA GLY A 110 4.75 -8.86 2.42
C GLY A 110 4.02 -8.63 3.75
N LEU A 111 2.75 -9.02 3.85
CA LEU A 111 2.01 -8.93 5.12
C LEU A 111 2.55 -9.92 6.16
N LYS A 112 2.93 -11.15 5.76
CA LYS A 112 3.58 -12.10 6.68
C LYS A 112 4.85 -11.50 7.29
N SER A 113 5.69 -10.88 6.47
CA SER A 113 6.90 -10.21 6.94
C SER A 113 6.62 -9.05 7.89
N ILE A 114 5.53 -8.32 7.70
CA ILE A 114 5.10 -7.26 8.62
C ILE A 114 4.57 -7.87 9.92
N ASP A 115 3.76 -8.94 9.84
CA ASP A 115 3.18 -9.62 11.00
C ASP A 115 4.26 -10.27 11.91
N GLU A 116 5.45 -10.58 11.39
CA GLU A 116 6.62 -11.01 12.17
C GLU A 116 7.19 -9.89 13.07
N ILE A 117 7.01 -8.63 12.68
CA ILE A 117 7.50 -7.46 13.43
C ILE A 117 6.37 -6.86 14.29
N VAL A 118 5.15 -6.81 13.75
CA VAL A 118 3.94 -6.30 14.42
C VAL A 118 3.08 -7.50 14.81
N THR A 119 3.49 -8.18 15.88
CA THR A 119 2.98 -9.50 16.27
C THR A 119 1.51 -9.52 16.70
N ASP A 120 0.97 -8.36 17.12
CA ASP A 120 -0.45 -8.21 17.46
C ASP A 120 -1.34 -7.91 16.23
N GLY A 121 -0.73 -7.69 15.06
CA GLY A 121 -1.43 -7.38 13.82
C GLY A 121 -2.19 -6.05 13.82
N GLN A 122 -1.94 -5.21 14.81
CA GLN A 122 -2.65 -3.93 15.03
C GLN A 122 -2.11 -2.81 14.13
N TYR A 123 -2.36 -2.93 12.83
CA TYR A 123 -2.07 -1.90 11.84
C TYR A 123 -3.14 -1.87 10.75
N HIS A 124 -3.33 -0.71 10.13
CA HIS A 124 -4.34 -0.51 9.10
C HIS A 124 -3.90 -1.12 7.76
N ARG A 125 -4.81 -1.80 7.09
CA ARG A 125 -4.58 -2.55 5.85
C ARG A 125 -5.45 -2.01 4.74
N VAL A 126 -4.82 -1.62 3.62
CA VAL A 126 -5.50 -1.17 2.39
C VAL A 126 -5.22 -2.18 1.30
N ALA A 127 -6.22 -2.98 0.98
CA ALA A 127 -6.16 -4.01 -0.04
C ALA A 127 -6.58 -3.43 -1.39
N VAL A 128 -5.69 -3.50 -2.37
CA VAL A 128 -5.93 -3.10 -3.76
C VAL A 128 -6.27 -4.33 -4.59
N GLY A 129 -7.43 -4.37 -5.20
CA GLY A 129 -7.90 -5.49 -6.02
C GLY A 129 -7.06 -5.65 -7.28
N ILE A 130 -6.57 -6.87 -7.50
CA ILE A 130 -5.86 -7.27 -8.71
C ILE A 130 -6.53 -8.43 -9.45
N GLY A 131 -7.61 -9.00 -8.88
CA GLY A 131 -8.32 -10.17 -9.39
C GLY A 131 -7.56 -11.47 -9.19
N ARG A 132 -8.26 -12.59 -9.34
CA ARG A 132 -7.68 -13.93 -9.26
C ARG A 132 -6.99 -14.30 -10.59
N PRO A 133 -5.99 -15.19 -10.56
CA PRO A 133 -5.39 -15.72 -11.78
C PRO A 133 -6.43 -16.46 -12.64
N ALA A 134 -6.23 -16.43 -13.96
CA ALA A 134 -7.00 -17.25 -14.89
C ALA A 134 -6.76 -18.74 -14.60
N PRO A 135 -7.71 -19.64 -14.99
CA PRO A 135 -7.51 -21.09 -14.86
C PRO A 135 -6.17 -21.53 -15.49
N GLY A 136 -5.36 -22.27 -14.73
CA GLY A 136 -4.06 -22.76 -15.16
C GLY A 136 -2.88 -21.82 -14.92
N VAL A 137 -3.11 -20.56 -14.52
CA VAL A 137 -2.05 -19.60 -14.19
C VAL A 137 -1.71 -19.70 -12.70
N GLY A 138 -0.43 -19.86 -12.38
CA GLY A 138 0.07 -19.91 -11.02
C GLY A 138 -0.05 -18.54 -10.29
N VAL A 139 -0.23 -18.58 -8.96
CA VAL A 139 -0.33 -17.35 -8.16
C VAL A 139 0.90 -16.45 -8.32
N ILE A 140 2.11 -17.02 -8.28
CA ILE A 140 3.36 -16.27 -8.41
C ILE A 140 3.43 -15.59 -9.79
N GLU A 141 3.12 -16.33 -10.85
CA GLU A 141 3.08 -15.82 -12.21
C GLU A 141 2.07 -14.67 -12.34
N HIS A 142 0.88 -14.81 -11.73
CA HIS A 142 -0.15 -13.77 -11.77
C HIS A 142 0.30 -12.49 -11.07
N VAL A 143 0.80 -12.56 -9.83
CA VAL A 143 1.19 -11.36 -9.07
C VAL A 143 2.43 -10.68 -9.64
N LEU A 144 3.37 -11.45 -10.22
CA LEU A 144 4.55 -10.93 -10.90
C LEU A 144 4.29 -10.57 -12.38
N GLY A 145 3.11 -10.85 -12.89
CA GLY A 145 2.70 -10.45 -14.24
C GLY A 145 2.19 -9.00 -14.28
N THR A 146 2.35 -8.38 -15.45
CA THR A 146 1.79 -7.05 -15.76
C THR A 146 0.27 -7.19 -15.98
N PRO A 147 -0.58 -6.32 -15.40
CA PRO A 147 -2.01 -6.30 -15.69
C PRO A 147 -2.28 -5.89 -17.14
N THR A 148 -3.46 -6.25 -17.66
CA THR A 148 -3.95 -5.67 -18.93
C THR A 148 -4.14 -4.17 -18.77
N GLY A 149 -4.15 -3.41 -19.89
CA GLY A 149 -4.37 -1.96 -19.86
C GLY A 149 -5.68 -1.59 -19.16
N GLU A 150 -6.75 -2.37 -19.41
CA GLU A 150 -8.06 -2.17 -18.77
C GLU A 150 -7.99 -2.40 -17.24
N ALA A 151 -7.37 -3.49 -16.79
CA ALA A 151 -7.20 -3.77 -15.36
C ALA A 151 -6.32 -2.71 -14.68
N ARG A 152 -5.26 -2.24 -15.34
CA ARG A 152 -4.41 -1.15 -14.83
C ARG A 152 -5.20 0.15 -14.71
N SER A 153 -5.95 0.53 -15.74
CA SER A 153 -6.78 1.73 -15.72
C SER A 153 -7.85 1.69 -14.63
N ALA A 154 -8.46 0.53 -14.38
CA ALA A 154 -9.42 0.36 -13.29
C ALA A 154 -8.79 0.57 -11.91
N VAL A 155 -7.55 0.09 -11.70
CA VAL A 155 -6.79 0.31 -10.46
C VAL A 155 -6.44 1.79 -10.31
N GLU A 156 -5.99 2.46 -11.37
CA GLU A 156 -5.66 3.89 -11.32
C GLU A 156 -6.89 4.77 -11.03
N ALA A 157 -8.02 4.46 -11.64
CA ALA A 157 -9.28 5.18 -11.40
C ALA A 157 -9.72 5.10 -9.91
N VAL A 158 -9.55 3.94 -9.26
CA VAL A 158 -9.85 3.84 -7.83
C VAL A 158 -8.85 4.62 -6.98
N PHE A 159 -7.60 4.75 -7.39
CA PHE A 159 -6.63 5.60 -6.70
C PHE A 159 -7.02 7.08 -6.79
N ASP A 160 -7.46 7.55 -7.97
CA ASP A 160 -7.90 8.92 -8.16
C ASP A 160 -9.09 9.28 -7.27
N ARG A 161 -9.96 8.33 -6.98
CA ARG A 161 -11.07 8.48 -6.05
C ARG A 161 -10.64 8.46 -4.59
N VAL A 162 -9.74 7.53 -4.22
CA VAL A 162 -9.41 7.23 -2.82
C VAL A 162 -8.31 8.13 -2.27
N VAL A 163 -7.30 8.48 -3.07
CA VAL A 163 -6.17 9.28 -2.58
C VAL A 163 -6.60 10.67 -2.07
N PRO A 164 -7.56 11.39 -2.66
CA PRO A 164 -8.09 12.62 -2.06
C PRO A 164 -8.72 12.40 -0.68
N ALA A 165 -9.40 11.25 -0.47
CA ALA A 165 -10.01 10.92 0.82
C ALA A 165 -8.96 10.65 1.91
N VAL A 166 -7.74 10.26 1.55
CA VAL A 166 -6.65 10.09 2.53
C VAL A 166 -6.25 11.42 3.18
N ASN A 167 -6.60 12.55 2.58
CA ASN A 167 -6.44 13.85 3.21
C ASN A 167 -7.30 14.03 4.47
N GLU A 168 -8.33 13.19 4.66
CA GLU A 168 -9.12 13.15 5.90
C GLU A 168 -8.28 12.72 7.11
N LEU A 169 -7.15 12.01 6.91
CA LEU A 169 -6.22 11.69 8.00
C LEU A 169 -5.68 12.93 8.73
N TRP A 170 -5.62 14.08 8.05
CA TRP A 170 -5.15 15.32 8.65
C TRP A 170 -6.11 15.92 9.69
N SER A 171 -7.39 15.55 9.64
CA SER A 171 -8.43 16.19 10.44
C SER A 171 -9.32 15.23 11.24
N GLY A 172 -9.41 13.95 10.85
CA GLY A 172 -10.42 13.05 11.38
C GLY A 172 -9.95 11.69 11.87
N GLY A 173 -8.67 11.35 11.69
CA GLY A 173 -8.13 10.04 12.06
C GLY A 173 -8.58 8.90 11.13
N TRP A 174 -8.52 7.66 11.64
CA TRP A 174 -8.70 6.44 10.83
C TRP A 174 -10.15 6.15 10.42
N GLU A 175 -11.12 6.38 11.31
CA GLU A 175 -12.52 6.00 11.05
C GLU A 175 -13.15 6.71 9.84
N PRO A 176 -13.04 8.05 9.68
CA PRO A 176 -13.50 8.73 8.48
C PRO A 176 -12.82 8.20 7.21
N LEU A 177 -11.52 7.92 7.27
CA LEU A 177 -10.79 7.37 6.13
C LEU A 177 -11.28 5.96 5.77
N ILE A 178 -11.44 5.07 6.76
CA ILE A 178 -11.97 3.71 6.52
C ILE A 178 -13.32 3.79 5.83
N HIS A 179 -14.20 4.68 6.30
CA HIS A 179 -15.51 4.89 5.70
C HIS A 179 -15.38 5.38 4.24
N ALA A 180 -14.59 6.43 3.99
CA ALA A 180 -14.40 6.99 2.66
C ALA A 180 -13.80 6.00 1.65
N VAL A 181 -12.77 5.24 2.08
CA VAL A 181 -12.13 4.22 1.23
C VAL A 181 -13.10 3.08 0.89
N ASN A 182 -13.95 2.67 1.83
CA ASN A 182 -14.86 1.54 1.67
C ASN A 182 -16.18 1.90 0.97
N GLN A 183 -16.47 3.17 0.72
CA GLN A 183 -17.64 3.55 -0.06
C GLN A 183 -17.58 2.90 -1.44
N ARG A 184 -18.70 2.32 -1.87
CA ARG A 184 -18.84 1.79 -3.24
C ARG A 184 -18.95 2.98 -4.21
N ASP A 185 -18.41 2.79 -5.38
CA ASP A 185 -18.70 3.70 -6.48
C ASP A 185 -20.23 3.68 -6.75
N PRO A 186 -20.91 4.83 -6.72
CA PRO A 186 -22.35 4.87 -6.98
C PRO A 186 -22.72 4.42 -8.40
N SER A 187 -21.73 4.26 -9.28
CA SER A 187 -21.91 3.82 -10.68
C SER A 187 -21.60 2.33 -10.90
N SER A 188 -21.44 1.52 -9.85
CA SER A 188 -21.13 0.07 -9.94
C SER A 188 -22.18 -0.83 -9.31
#